data_89eed57502c237ec3b591d31e1b9f86b
#
_entry.id   89eed57502c237ec3b591d31e1b9f86b
#
_cell.length_a   1.000
_cell.length_b   1.000
_cell.length_c   1.000
_cell.angle_alpha   90.00
_cell.angle_beta   90.00
_cell.angle_gamma   90.00
#
_symmetry.space_group_name_H-M   'P 1'
#
loop_
_entity.id
_entity.type
_entity.pdbx_description
1 polymer ?
#
loop_
_entity_poly.entity_id
_entity_poly.type
_entity_poly.pdbx_seq_one_letter_code
_entity_poly.pdbx_strand_id
1 'polypeptide(L)'
;MNQNIGIIIDPLDSLHPEKDSSLAMIWEAMNRGYDVIAFYPENIFLKNGMPSATGILLKKNLKSLIKISERSLWEGSLKELDLLFMRKDPPFDMEYIYLTYFMDALENLGVRCINPGSSLRNVNEKYYISNFPNCIPPTLISSSVVQINKFIAQYKKVVLKPLDGMGGKSIFVINKDDPNRNVILETLLGDKRTIMAQKYLPEIKDGDKRILIINGNPIDFMLKRIPSKDDFRGNLVRGARAKIIGIGNEERRLCEKIRPHIIKHQLMFVGLDVIGNFITEINVTSPTGIREIESAKNINITKILFDEIESS
;
A
#
# COMPACT_ATOMS: atom_id res chain seq x y z
N MET A 1 20.14 -25.27 -0.69
CA MET A 1 20.39 -24.07 0.14
C MET A 1 19.02 -23.47 0.41
N ASN A 2 18.75 -23.05 1.65
CA ASN A 2 17.51 -22.29 1.90
C ASN A 2 17.60 -20.97 1.14
N GLN A 3 16.51 -20.53 0.54
CA GLN A 3 16.44 -19.22 -0.07
C GLN A 3 16.28 -18.16 1.01
N ASN A 4 16.99 -17.02 0.87
CA ASN A 4 16.98 -15.93 1.82
C ASN A 4 15.99 -14.85 1.36
N ILE A 5 15.02 -14.52 2.20
CA ILE A 5 14.06 -13.45 1.94
C ILE A 5 14.31 -12.29 2.90
N GLY A 6 14.56 -11.11 2.35
CA GLY A 6 14.57 -9.86 3.08
C GLY A 6 13.18 -9.20 3.09
N ILE A 7 12.84 -8.52 4.17
CA ILE A 7 11.65 -7.69 4.26
C ILE A 7 12.00 -6.36 4.92
N ILE A 8 11.84 -5.25 4.19
CA ILE A 8 11.94 -3.90 4.74
C ILE A 8 10.59 -3.56 5.35
N ILE A 9 10.56 -3.26 6.65
CA ILE A 9 9.33 -3.20 7.43
C ILE A 9 9.44 -2.20 8.57
N ASP A 10 8.32 -1.70 9.06
CA ASP A 10 8.24 -0.95 10.30
C ASP A 10 8.57 -1.85 11.52
N PRO A 11 8.90 -1.28 12.69
CA PRO A 11 9.31 -2.07 13.84
C PRO A 11 8.35 -3.21 14.16
N LEU A 12 8.86 -4.44 14.25
CA LEU A 12 8.06 -5.66 14.45
C LEU A 12 7.11 -5.57 15.65
N ASP A 13 7.53 -4.85 16.70
CA ASP A 13 6.74 -4.70 17.92
C ASP A 13 5.56 -3.73 17.75
N SER A 14 5.53 -2.95 16.65
CA SER A 14 4.39 -2.08 16.28
C SER A 14 3.33 -2.79 15.44
N LEU A 15 3.62 -3.98 14.94
CA LEU A 15 2.72 -4.71 14.05
C LEU A 15 1.61 -5.42 14.83
N HIS A 16 0.43 -5.49 14.22
CA HIS A 16 -0.73 -6.16 14.79
C HIS A 16 -0.94 -7.53 14.14
N PRO A 17 -0.61 -8.66 14.81
CA PRO A 17 -0.61 -9.99 14.21
C PRO A 17 -1.91 -10.41 13.54
N GLU A 18 -3.05 -9.93 14.04
CA GLU A 18 -4.37 -10.29 13.52
C GLU A 18 -4.78 -9.50 12.26
N LYS A 19 -4.05 -8.41 11.94
CA LYS A 19 -4.41 -7.48 10.84
C LYS A 19 -3.28 -7.24 9.85
N ASP A 20 -2.04 -7.51 10.25
CA ASP A 20 -0.88 -7.15 9.46
C ASP A 20 -0.62 -8.13 8.33
N SER A 21 -0.64 -7.61 7.10
CA SER A 21 -0.39 -8.39 5.89
C SER A 21 1.08 -8.80 5.75
N SER A 22 2.01 -8.02 6.29
CA SER A 22 3.44 -8.32 6.23
C SER A 22 3.80 -9.49 7.13
N LEU A 23 3.16 -9.60 8.31
CA LEU A 23 3.30 -10.77 9.18
C LEU A 23 2.72 -12.03 8.52
N ALA A 24 1.63 -11.92 7.75
CA ALA A 24 1.11 -13.06 6.99
C ALA A 24 2.12 -13.52 5.91
N MET A 25 2.76 -12.58 5.22
CA MET A 25 3.81 -12.87 4.22
C MET A 25 5.05 -13.52 4.86
N ILE A 26 5.52 -13.00 5.99
CA ILE A 26 6.63 -13.58 6.76
C ILE A 26 6.30 -15.03 7.16
N TRP A 27 5.09 -15.24 7.63
CA TRP A 27 4.64 -16.57 8.06
C TRP A 27 4.60 -17.57 6.90
N GLU A 28 4.07 -17.17 5.75
CA GLU A 28 4.03 -18.03 4.56
C GLU A 28 5.44 -18.36 4.07
N ALA A 29 6.34 -17.38 4.03
CA ALA A 29 7.74 -17.58 3.66
C ALA A 29 8.40 -18.63 4.57
N MET A 30 8.24 -18.49 5.88
CA MET A 30 8.77 -19.46 6.84
C MET A 30 8.13 -20.85 6.72
N ASN A 31 6.84 -20.95 6.37
CA ASN A 31 6.16 -22.23 6.14
C ASN A 31 6.72 -22.95 4.91
N ARG A 32 7.20 -22.21 3.92
CA ARG A 32 7.88 -22.74 2.72
C ARG A 32 9.34 -23.09 2.97
N GLY A 33 9.86 -22.80 4.17
CA GLY A 33 11.24 -23.11 4.55
C GLY A 33 12.25 -22.03 4.18
N TYR A 34 11.79 -20.81 3.87
CA TYR A 34 12.69 -19.67 3.65
C TYR A 34 13.26 -19.14 4.96
N ASP A 35 14.51 -18.69 4.91
CA ASP A 35 15.11 -17.88 5.96
C ASP A 35 14.67 -16.43 5.76
N VAL A 36 13.96 -15.85 6.74
CA VAL A 36 13.39 -14.51 6.63
C VAL A 36 14.16 -13.53 7.52
N ILE A 37 14.64 -12.43 6.92
CA ILE A 37 15.38 -11.38 7.61
C ILE A 37 14.56 -10.08 7.52
N ALA A 38 14.21 -9.52 8.69
CA ALA A 38 13.55 -8.23 8.78
C ALA A 38 14.58 -7.11 8.87
N PHE A 39 14.41 -6.06 8.06
CA PHE A 39 15.24 -4.87 8.03
C PHE A 39 14.42 -3.64 8.39
N TYR A 40 14.94 -2.82 9.28
CA TYR A 40 14.41 -1.49 9.50
C TYR A 40 15.12 -0.50 8.56
N PRO A 41 14.42 0.51 8.03
CA PRO A 41 14.98 1.47 7.08
C PRO A 41 16.34 2.05 7.50
N GLU A 42 16.47 2.45 8.76
CA GLU A 42 17.66 3.06 9.34
C GLU A 42 18.88 2.12 9.42
N ASN A 43 18.67 0.83 9.23
CA ASN A 43 19.72 -0.19 9.29
C ASN A 43 20.24 -0.61 7.91
N ILE A 44 19.73 0.01 6.83
CA ILE A 44 20.16 -0.24 5.46
C ILE A 44 21.14 0.85 5.04
N PHE A 45 22.28 0.46 4.51
CA PHE A 45 23.32 1.39 4.09
C PHE A 45 24.06 0.94 2.85
N LEU A 46 24.68 1.89 2.16
CA LEU A 46 25.57 1.63 1.03
C LEU A 46 27.03 1.79 1.47
N LYS A 47 27.81 0.73 1.36
CA LYS A 47 29.23 0.75 1.69
C LYS A 47 30.03 0.37 0.44
N ASN A 48 30.85 1.32 -0.04
CA ASN A 48 31.69 1.12 -1.25
C ASN A 48 30.88 0.62 -2.48
N GLY A 49 29.68 1.16 -2.68
CA GLY A 49 28.78 0.76 -3.76
C GLY A 49 28.02 -0.54 -3.54
N MET A 50 28.19 -1.20 -2.39
CA MET A 50 27.50 -2.45 -2.05
C MET A 50 26.37 -2.20 -1.03
N PRO A 51 25.10 -2.48 -1.38
CA PRO A 51 24.00 -2.45 -0.40
C PRO A 51 24.22 -3.50 0.69
N SER A 52 24.17 -3.06 1.92
CA SER A 52 24.40 -3.87 3.13
C SER A 52 23.38 -3.48 4.21
N ALA A 53 23.18 -4.33 5.17
CA ALA A 53 22.30 -4.02 6.30
C ALA A 53 22.68 -4.79 7.55
N THR A 54 22.20 -4.29 8.68
CA THR A 54 21.97 -5.10 9.89
C THR A 54 20.47 -5.39 9.99
N GLY A 55 20.12 -6.61 10.32
CA GLY A 55 18.74 -7.06 10.35
C GLY A 55 18.48 -8.08 11.44
N ILE A 56 17.27 -8.57 11.47
CA ILE A 56 16.79 -9.57 12.43
C ILE A 56 16.43 -10.83 11.66
N LEU A 57 17.22 -11.88 11.81
CA LEU A 57 16.84 -13.21 11.32
C LEU A 57 15.71 -13.73 12.21
N LEU A 58 14.58 -13.99 11.57
CA LEU A 58 13.35 -14.42 12.23
C LEU A 58 13.32 -15.94 12.33
N LYS A 59 12.97 -16.47 13.50
CA LYS A 59 12.82 -17.89 13.70
C LYS A 59 11.37 -18.27 14.03
N LYS A 60 10.89 -19.33 13.39
CA LYS A 60 9.53 -19.83 13.57
C LYS A 60 9.38 -20.43 14.97
N ASN A 61 8.41 -19.94 15.73
CA ASN A 61 7.95 -20.62 16.93
C ASN A 61 6.75 -21.48 16.58
N LEU A 62 6.88 -22.81 16.72
CA LEU A 62 5.83 -23.77 16.44
C LEU A 62 4.58 -23.64 17.34
N LYS A 63 4.68 -22.89 18.45
CA LYS A 63 3.59 -22.75 19.44
C LYS A 63 2.77 -21.49 19.29
N SER A 64 3.15 -20.53 18.45
CA SER A 64 2.44 -19.27 18.29
C SER A 64 2.68 -18.64 16.91
N LEU A 65 1.61 -18.54 16.12
CA LEU A 65 1.55 -17.75 14.88
C LEU A 65 1.81 -16.25 15.13
N ILE A 66 1.85 -15.81 16.37
CA ILE A 66 1.77 -14.42 16.81
C ILE A 66 3.10 -13.92 17.39
N LYS A 67 3.98 -14.82 17.87
CA LYS A 67 5.26 -14.43 18.46
C LYS A 67 6.41 -14.97 17.63
N ILE A 68 7.07 -14.07 16.91
CA ILE A 68 8.44 -14.27 16.45
C ILE A 68 9.30 -14.25 17.72
N SER A 69 9.49 -15.41 18.36
CA SER A 69 10.02 -15.51 19.72
C SER A 69 11.52 -15.58 19.79
N GLU A 70 12.18 -15.94 18.70
CA GLU A 70 13.64 -15.97 18.62
C GLU A 70 14.10 -15.04 17.50
N ARG A 71 14.89 -14.06 17.91
CA ARG A 71 15.50 -13.06 17.04
C ARG A 71 17.00 -13.20 17.15
N SER A 72 17.69 -13.42 16.05
CA SER A 72 19.15 -13.34 16.01
C SER A 72 19.58 -12.19 15.11
N LEU A 73 20.66 -11.52 15.51
CA LEU A 73 21.25 -10.47 14.69
C LEU A 73 21.76 -11.09 13.38
N TRP A 74 21.44 -10.45 12.28
CA TRP A 74 22.00 -10.69 10.96
C TRP A 74 22.75 -9.45 10.50
N GLU A 75 23.92 -9.60 9.92
CA GLU A 75 24.69 -8.52 9.30
C GLU A 75 25.36 -9.06 8.05
N GLY A 76 25.20 -8.34 6.93
CA GLY A 76 25.80 -8.81 5.69
C GLY A 76 25.47 -7.94 4.49
N SER A 77 25.86 -8.42 3.32
CA SER A 77 25.51 -7.83 2.03
C SER A 77 24.12 -8.26 1.62
N LEU A 78 23.26 -7.30 1.27
CA LEU A 78 21.90 -7.59 0.79
C LEU A 78 21.86 -8.35 -0.54
N LYS A 79 22.97 -8.44 -1.28
CA LYS A 79 23.09 -9.29 -2.47
C LYS A 79 22.97 -10.79 -2.18
N GLU A 80 23.06 -11.20 -0.91
CA GLU A 80 22.88 -12.58 -0.48
C GLU A 80 21.41 -12.99 -0.38
N LEU A 81 20.50 -12.04 -0.60
CA LEU A 81 19.06 -12.29 -0.68
C LEU A 81 18.67 -12.79 -2.07
N ASP A 82 17.71 -13.67 -2.13
CA ASP A 82 17.04 -14.10 -3.37
C ASP A 82 15.87 -13.15 -3.69
N LEU A 83 15.20 -12.68 -2.63
CA LEU A 83 13.99 -11.86 -2.72
C LEU A 83 13.98 -10.79 -1.63
N LEU A 84 13.53 -9.58 -1.98
CA LEU A 84 13.34 -8.47 -1.05
C LEU A 84 11.93 -7.92 -1.18
N PHE A 85 11.17 -7.92 -0.08
CA PHE A 85 9.88 -7.24 0.03
C PHE A 85 10.05 -5.83 0.57
N MET A 86 9.44 -4.85 -0.08
CA MET A 86 9.26 -3.51 0.46
C MET A 86 7.88 -3.42 1.12
N ARG A 87 7.87 -3.43 2.45
CA ARG A 87 6.65 -3.41 3.27
C ARG A 87 6.64 -2.27 4.28
N LYS A 88 7.55 -1.30 4.11
CA LYS A 88 7.54 -0.04 4.86
C LYS A 88 6.28 0.75 4.55
N ASP A 89 5.57 1.15 5.59
CA ASP A 89 4.42 2.01 5.45
C ASP A 89 4.80 3.43 4.99
N PRO A 90 3.97 4.13 4.21
CA PRO A 90 4.13 5.56 3.95
C PRO A 90 4.26 6.37 5.25
N PRO A 91 4.90 7.56 5.26
CA PRO A 91 4.83 8.52 4.13
C PRO A 91 5.77 8.17 2.99
N PHE A 92 5.32 8.45 1.75
CA PHE A 92 6.15 8.37 0.55
C PHE A 92 6.93 9.67 0.40
N ASP A 93 7.98 9.80 1.18
CA ASP A 93 8.87 10.96 1.28
C ASP A 93 10.26 10.67 0.68
N MET A 94 11.22 11.56 0.88
CA MET A 94 12.56 11.38 0.34
C MET A 94 13.28 10.18 0.97
N GLU A 95 13.05 9.88 2.25
CA GLU A 95 13.63 8.71 2.91
C GLU A 95 13.09 7.41 2.30
N TYR A 96 11.79 7.37 1.97
CA TYR A 96 11.21 6.25 1.22
C TYR A 96 11.85 6.12 -0.17
N ILE A 97 12.05 7.24 -0.88
CA ILE A 97 12.71 7.25 -2.20
C ILE A 97 14.15 6.74 -2.11
N TYR A 98 14.91 7.11 -1.09
CA TYR A 98 16.27 6.57 -0.89
C TYR A 98 16.28 5.05 -0.71
N LEU A 99 15.31 4.47 0.02
CA LEU A 99 15.17 3.02 0.10
C LEU A 99 14.94 2.38 -1.27
N THR A 100 14.16 3.02 -2.14
CA THR A 100 13.94 2.49 -3.49
C THR A 100 15.20 2.52 -4.37
N TYR A 101 16.16 3.41 -4.10
CA TYR A 101 17.46 3.39 -4.80
C TYR A 101 18.34 2.22 -4.35
N PHE A 102 18.28 1.83 -3.06
CA PHE A 102 18.92 0.58 -2.62
C PHE A 102 18.30 -0.64 -3.32
N MET A 103 16.99 -0.63 -3.51
CA MET A 103 16.29 -1.71 -4.24
C MET A 103 16.75 -1.79 -5.70
N ASP A 104 16.86 -0.66 -6.42
CA ASP A 104 17.40 -0.63 -7.79
C ASP A 104 18.83 -1.20 -7.85
N ALA A 105 19.67 -0.85 -6.89
CA ALA A 105 21.03 -1.39 -6.81
C ALA A 105 21.02 -2.91 -6.59
N LEU A 106 20.08 -3.42 -5.81
CA LEU A 106 19.93 -4.86 -5.56
C LEU A 106 19.38 -5.59 -6.77
N GLU A 107 18.41 -5.02 -7.49
CA GLU A 107 17.90 -5.59 -8.75
C GLU A 107 19.01 -5.72 -9.80
N ASN A 108 19.92 -4.75 -9.88
CA ASN A 108 21.11 -4.81 -10.73
C ASN A 108 22.11 -5.92 -10.31
N LEU A 109 22.05 -6.38 -9.07
CA LEU A 109 22.85 -7.47 -8.53
C LEU A 109 22.12 -8.83 -8.58
N GLY A 110 20.92 -8.87 -9.16
CA GLY A 110 20.12 -10.09 -9.34
C GLY A 110 19.17 -10.41 -8.20
N VAL A 111 19.02 -9.55 -7.20
CA VAL A 111 18.03 -9.72 -6.14
C VAL A 111 16.66 -9.25 -6.67
N ARG A 112 15.66 -10.09 -6.57
CA ARG A 112 14.29 -9.74 -6.99
C ARG A 112 13.60 -8.88 -5.93
N CYS A 113 13.09 -7.69 -6.31
CA CYS A 113 12.37 -6.80 -5.40
C CYS A 113 10.85 -6.82 -5.64
N ILE A 114 10.05 -6.84 -4.59
CA ILE A 114 8.59 -6.86 -4.61
C ILE A 114 8.01 -5.71 -3.74
N ASN A 115 7.36 -4.71 -4.32
CA ASN A 115 7.34 -4.39 -5.76
C ASN A 115 8.66 -3.72 -6.14
N PRO A 116 9.03 -3.65 -7.44
CA PRO A 116 10.30 -3.04 -7.86
C PRO A 116 10.46 -1.60 -7.39
N GLY A 117 11.69 -1.21 -7.03
CA GLY A 117 11.98 0.14 -6.52
C GLY A 117 11.59 1.25 -7.49
N SER A 118 11.90 1.08 -8.77
CA SER A 118 11.51 2.01 -9.84
C SER A 118 9.98 2.13 -9.97
N SER A 119 9.25 1.04 -9.81
CA SER A 119 7.80 1.02 -9.92
C SER A 119 7.12 1.70 -8.73
N LEU A 120 7.65 1.52 -7.52
CA LEU A 120 7.18 2.25 -6.33
C LEU A 120 7.31 3.77 -6.52
N ARG A 121 8.38 4.25 -7.14
CA ARG A 121 8.56 5.69 -7.45
C ARG A 121 7.63 6.17 -8.54
N ASN A 122 7.41 5.37 -9.59
CA ASN A 122 6.64 5.77 -10.77
C ASN A 122 5.12 5.66 -10.57
N VAL A 123 4.67 4.87 -9.61
CA VAL A 123 3.25 4.62 -9.32
C VAL A 123 2.89 5.22 -7.97
N ASN A 124 2.85 6.56 -7.87
CA ASN A 124 2.31 7.20 -6.66
C ASN A 124 0.83 6.83 -6.51
N GLU A 125 0.45 6.30 -5.36
CA GLU A 125 -0.83 5.65 -5.08
C GLU A 125 -2.07 6.50 -5.40
N LYS A 126 -1.95 7.82 -5.26
CA LYS A 126 -3.04 8.76 -5.55
C LYS A 126 -2.90 9.42 -6.93
N TYR A 127 -1.69 9.85 -7.28
CA TYR A 127 -1.46 10.51 -8.57
C TYR A 127 -1.71 9.57 -9.74
N TYR A 128 -1.28 8.31 -9.63
CA TYR A 128 -1.25 7.36 -10.75
C TYR A 128 -2.65 7.01 -11.28
N ILE A 129 -3.71 7.15 -10.48
CA ILE A 129 -5.08 6.94 -10.93
C ILE A 129 -5.49 7.90 -12.07
N SER A 130 -4.81 9.05 -12.23
CA SER A 130 -5.07 10.01 -13.32
C SER A 130 -4.81 9.43 -14.72
N ASN A 131 -4.10 8.30 -14.84
CA ASN A 131 -3.97 7.55 -16.08
C ASN A 131 -5.28 6.85 -16.52
N PHE A 132 -6.31 6.85 -15.65
CA PHE A 132 -7.59 6.17 -15.89
C PHE A 132 -8.78 7.16 -15.78
N PRO A 133 -8.83 8.23 -16.61
CA PRO A 133 -9.79 9.33 -16.44
C PRO A 133 -11.25 8.88 -16.47
N ASN A 134 -11.56 7.78 -17.16
CA ASN A 134 -12.91 7.23 -17.23
C ASN A 134 -13.27 6.29 -16.06
N CYS A 135 -12.33 6.06 -15.14
CA CYS A 135 -12.50 5.14 -14.01
C CYS A 135 -12.38 5.87 -12.66
N ILE A 136 -12.13 7.17 -12.66
CA ILE A 136 -11.94 7.98 -11.45
C ILE A 136 -13.03 9.06 -11.36
N PRO A 137 -13.34 9.56 -10.15
CA PRO A 137 -14.20 10.73 -10.05
C PRO A 137 -13.47 11.97 -10.62
N PRO A 138 -14.18 13.04 -10.95
CA PRO A 138 -13.53 14.31 -11.27
C PRO A 138 -12.45 14.64 -10.27
N THR A 139 -11.22 14.84 -10.76
CA THR A 139 -10.01 14.97 -9.96
C THR A 139 -9.16 16.12 -10.46
N LEU A 140 -8.62 16.91 -9.53
CA LEU A 140 -7.60 17.93 -9.76
C LEU A 140 -6.39 17.62 -8.88
N ILE A 141 -5.19 17.66 -9.44
CA ILE A 141 -3.93 17.60 -8.69
C ILE A 141 -3.21 18.91 -8.91
N SER A 142 -2.99 19.69 -7.85
CA SER A 142 -2.44 21.03 -7.95
C SER A 142 -1.89 21.53 -6.61
N SER A 143 -0.93 22.47 -6.69
CA SER A 143 -0.50 23.33 -5.57
C SER A 143 -1.12 24.74 -5.65
N SER A 144 -1.91 25.02 -6.68
CA SER A 144 -2.53 26.35 -6.90
C SER A 144 -3.84 26.51 -6.13
N VAL A 145 -3.84 27.37 -5.12
CA VAL A 145 -5.06 27.74 -4.36
C VAL A 145 -6.19 28.20 -5.29
N VAL A 146 -5.84 28.95 -6.34
CA VAL A 146 -6.82 29.45 -7.31
C VAL A 146 -7.52 28.31 -8.06
N GLN A 147 -6.75 27.34 -8.54
CA GLN A 147 -7.33 26.20 -9.26
C GLN A 147 -8.15 25.30 -8.34
N ILE A 148 -7.67 25.07 -7.12
CA ILE A 148 -8.38 24.27 -6.12
C ILE A 148 -9.70 24.95 -5.75
N ASN A 149 -9.72 26.26 -5.53
CA ASN A 149 -10.94 26.99 -5.24
C ASN A 149 -11.94 26.96 -6.42
N LYS A 150 -11.48 27.04 -7.68
CA LYS A 150 -12.33 26.83 -8.86
C LYS A 150 -12.96 25.44 -8.87
N PHE A 151 -12.17 24.41 -8.55
CA PHE A 151 -12.65 23.05 -8.49
C PHE A 151 -13.69 22.83 -7.37
N ILE A 152 -13.47 23.41 -6.18
CA ILE A 152 -14.44 23.41 -5.07
C ILE A 152 -15.74 24.11 -5.49
N ALA A 153 -15.64 25.26 -6.14
CA ALA A 153 -16.82 26.02 -6.61
C ALA A 153 -17.64 25.20 -7.61
N GLN A 154 -16.96 24.46 -8.52
CA GLN A 154 -17.60 23.64 -9.54
C GLN A 154 -18.33 22.43 -8.94
N TYR A 155 -17.68 21.69 -8.05
CA TYR A 155 -18.20 20.41 -7.55
C TYR A 155 -18.93 20.52 -6.20
N LYS A 156 -18.93 21.70 -5.57
CA LYS A 156 -19.61 22.05 -4.32
C LYS A 156 -19.15 21.30 -3.08
N LYS A 157 -18.93 20.00 -3.18
CA LYS A 157 -18.40 19.13 -2.10
C LYS A 157 -17.25 18.30 -2.65
N VAL A 158 -16.08 18.43 -2.02
CA VAL A 158 -14.84 17.77 -2.47
C VAL A 158 -14.09 17.14 -1.31
N VAL A 159 -13.24 16.16 -1.64
CA VAL A 159 -12.26 15.57 -0.73
C VAL A 159 -10.89 16.14 -1.09
N LEU A 160 -10.18 16.68 -0.11
CA LEU A 160 -8.79 17.12 -0.23
C LEU A 160 -7.89 16.13 0.48
N LYS A 161 -6.79 15.72 -0.16
CA LYS A 161 -5.85 14.76 0.41
C LYS A 161 -4.42 15.00 -0.08
N PRO A 162 -3.39 14.82 0.80
CA PRO A 162 -1.99 14.85 0.38
C PRO A 162 -1.68 13.62 -0.49
N LEU A 163 -0.64 13.73 -1.35
CA LEU A 163 -0.25 12.63 -2.25
C LEU A 163 0.62 11.58 -1.57
N ASP A 164 1.28 11.93 -0.48
CA ASP A 164 2.31 11.15 0.22
C ASP A 164 1.81 10.45 1.50
N GLY A 165 0.56 10.72 1.92
CA GLY A 165 -0.01 10.21 3.18
C GLY A 165 -0.78 8.90 3.03
N MET A 166 -0.95 8.19 4.16
CA MET A 166 -1.73 6.96 4.28
C MET A 166 -2.72 7.01 5.47
N GLY A 167 -3.52 5.94 5.62
CA GLY A 167 -4.36 5.72 6.80
C GLY A 167 -5.42 6.79 7.05
N GLY A 168 -5.79 7.56 6.05
CA GLY A 168 -6.77 8.64 6.17
C GLY A 168 -6.26 9.86 6.93
N LYS A 169 -4.95 10.00 7.16
CA LYS A 169 -4.37 11.21 7.76
C LYS A 169 -4.50 12.40 6.79
N SER A 170 -4.84 13.56 7.34
CA SER A 170 -4.95 14.82 6.58
C SER A 170 -5.91 14.75 5.37
N ILE A 171 -6.94 13.89 5.43
CA ILE A 171 -8.04 13.87 4.46
C ILE A 171 -9.16 14.73 5.00
N PHE A 172 -9.57 15.72 4.19
CA PHE A 172 -10.65 16.65 4.54
C PHE A 172 -11.77 16.57 3.51
N VAL A 173 -13.00 16.56 3.99
CA VAL A 173 -14.19 16.81 3.15
C VAL A 173 -14.61 18.24 3.39
N ILE A 174 -14.64 19.03 2.34
CA ILE A 174 -15.05 20.44 2.42
C ILE A 174 -16.20 20.75 1.47
N ASN A 175 -17.09 21.62 1.91
CA ASN A 175 -18.14 22.20 1.08
C ASN A 175 -17.67 23.57 0.53
N LYS A 176 -18.38 24.05 -0.51
CA LYS A 176 -18.08 25.35 -1.12
C LYS A 176 -18.03 26.50 -0.09
N ASP A 177 -18.93 26.48 0.89
CA ASP A 177 -19.11 27.53 1.87
C ASP A 177 -18.56 27.14 3.26
N ASP A 178 -17.59 26.22 3.31
CA ASP A 178 -16.95 25.79 4.55
C ASP A 178 -16.13 26.94 5.16
N PRO A 179 -16.42 27.39 6.39
CA PRO A 179 -15.69 28.50 7.04
C PRO A 179 -14.22 28.15 7.30
N ASN A 180 -13.86 26.87 7.43
CA ASN A 180 -12.49 26.42 7.68
C ASN A 180 -11.69 26.19 6.38
N ARG A 181 -12.29 26.42 5.21
CA ARG A 181 -11.66 26.11 3.91
C ARG A 181 -10.24 26.68 3.77
N ASN A 182 -10.06 27.95 4.14
CA ASN A 182 -8.75 28.60 4.00
C ASN A 182 -7.69 27.95 4.91
N VAL A 183 -8.04 27.71 6.16
CA VAL A 183 -7.14 27.04 7.14
C VAL A 183 -6.79 25.63 6.69
N ILE A 184 -7.76 24.88 6.16
CA ILE A 184 -7.53 23.53 5.60
C ILE A 184 -6.57 23.61 4.41
N LEU A 185 -6.78 24.55 3.49
CA LEU A 185 -5.89 24.73 2.34
C LEU A 185 -4.48 25.15 2.77
N GLU A 186 -4.34 26.08 3.71
CA GLU A 186 -3.03 26.48 4.28
C GLU A 186 -2.33 25.27 4.91
N THR A 187 -3.03 24.47 5.70
CA THR A 187 -2.49 23.26 6.35
C THR A 187 -2.01 22.22 5.35
N LEU A 188 -2.79 21.97 4.30
CA LEU A 188 -2.48 20.93 3.31
C LEU A 188 -1.41 21.38 2.32
N LEU A 189 -1.46 22.63 1.87
CA LEU A 189 -0.53 23.15 0.89
C LEU A 189 0.83 23.53 1.51
N GLY A 190 0.85 23.98 2.78
CA GLY A 190 2.08 24.40 3.44
C GLY A 190 2.97 25.23 2.49
N ASP A 191 4.24 24.82 2.35
CA ASP A 191 5.19 25.45 1.41
C ASP A 191 4.97 24.99 -0.05
N LYS A 192 3.78 25.22 -0.59
CA LYS A 192 3.39 24.90 -1.97
C LYS A 192 3.36 23.40 -2.31
N ARG A 193 3.02 22.54 -1.35
CA ARG A 193 2.84 21.10 -1.60
C ARG A 193 1.70 20.87 -2.58
N THR A 194 1.91 19.91 -3.49
CA THR A 194 0.85 19.46 -4.40
C THR A 194 -0.11 18.55 -3.65
N ILE A 195 -1.41 18.80 -3.79
CA ILE A 195 -2.48 18.00 -3.20
C ILE A 195 -3.44 17.51 -4.27
N MET A 196 -4.24 16.50 -3.92
CA MET A 196 -5.36 16.04 -4.73
C MET A 196 -6.66 16.59 -4.19
N ALA A 197 -7.49 17.15 -5.08
CA ALA A 197 -8.89 17.47 -4.85
C ALA A 197 -9.74 16.53 -5.71
N GLN A 198 -10.68 15.80 -5.12
CA GLN A 198 -11.61 14.92 -5.81
C GLN A 198 -13.05 15.30 -5.49
N LYS A 199 -13.95 15.17 -6.47
CA LYS A 199 -15.39 15.25 -6.21
C LYS A 199 -15.77 14.23 -5.13
N TYR A 200 -16.49 14.68 -4.11
CA TYR A 200 -17.01 13.79 -3.07
C TYR A 200 -17.96 12.76 -3.65
N LEU A 201 -17.78 11.52 -3.27
CA LEU A 201 -18.62 10.37 -3.66
C LEU A 201 -19.54 10.01 -2.48
N PRO A 202 -20.85 10.24 -2.57
CA PRO A 202 -21.80 9.87 -1.52
C PRO A 202 -21.83 8.37 -1.21
N GLU A 203 -21.41 7.55 -2.18
CA GLU A 203 -21.33 6.09 -2.09
C GLU A 203 -20.35 5.61 -1.02
N ILE A 204 -19.49 6.50 -0.50
CA ILE A 204 -18.62 6.17 0.65
C ILE A 204 -19.39 5.69 1.87
N LYS A 205 -20.63 6.18 2.06
CA LYS A 205 -21.53 5.70 3.13
C LYS A 205 -21.81 4.19 3.06
N ASP A 206 -21.79 3.64 1.84
CA ASP A 206 -21.97 2.21 1.59
C ASP A 206 -20.67 1.42 1.76
N GLY A 207 -19.55 2.11 1.82
CA GLY A 207 -18.21 1.59 2.08
C GLY A 207 -17.23 1.81 0.94
N ASP A 208 -15.96 1.86 1.32
CA ASP A 208 -14.79 1.84 0.45
C ASP A 208 -14.36 0.38 0.27
N LYS A 209 -14.15 -0.06 -0.97
CA LYS A 209 -13.83 -1.44 -1.35
C LYS A 209 -12.34 -1.58 -1.62
N ARG A 210 -11.61 -2.39 -0.83
CA ARG A 210 -10.22 -2.79 -1.07
C ARG A 210 -10.22 -4.12 -1.82
N ILE A 211 -9.69 -4.12 -3.03
CA ILE A 211 -9.49 -5.31 -3.87
C ILE A 211 -7.99 -5.61 -3.88
N LEU A 212 -7.60 -6.82 -3.49
CA LEU A 212 -6.22 -7.27 -3.59
C LEU A 212 -5.98 -7.87 -4.97
N ILE A 213 -4.86 -7.49 -5.59
CA ILE A 213 -4.48 -7.92 -6.94
C ILE A 213 -3.08 -8.49 -6.86
N ILE A 214 -2.89 -9.71 -7.36
CA ILE A 214 -1.62 -10.40 -7.44
C ILE A 214 -1.28 -10.60 -8.91
N ASN A 215 -0.13 -10.09 -9.35
CA ASN A 215 0.34 -10.14 -10.74
C ASN A 215 -0.78 -9.81 -11.76
N GLY A 216 -1.52 -8.73 -11.50
CA GLY A 216 -2.61 -8.26 -12.35
C GLY A 216 -3.94 -9.03 -12.22
N ASN A 217 -4.02 -10.08 -11.40
CA ASN A 217 -5.22 -10.88 -11.19
C ASN A 217 -5.87 -10.54 -9.84
N PRO A 218 -7.13 -10.09 -9.80
CA PRO A 218 -7.81 -9.79 -8.55
C PRO A 218 -8.18 -11.08 -7.80
N ILE A 219 -8.11 -11.02 -6.46
CA ILE A 219 -8.64 -12.06 -5.58
C ILE A 219 -10.18 -12.03 -5.64
N ASP A 220 -10.83 -13.20 -5.54
CA ASP A 220 -12.28 -13.32 -5.67
C ASP A 220 -13.10 -12.67 -4.56
N PHE A 221 -12.45 -12.22 -3.52
CA PHE A 221 -13.06 -11.51 -2.40
C PHE A 221 -12.42 -10.14 -2.20
N MET A 222 -13.20 -9.18 -1.73
CA MET A 222 -12.75 -7.85 -1.40
C MET A 222 -13.18 -7.44 0.01
N LEU A 223 -12.37 -6.57 0.61
CA LEU A 223 -12.64 -5.99 1.91
C LEU A 223 -13.44 -4.69 1.72
N LYS A 224 -14.70 -4.70 2.13
CA LYS A 224 -15.55 -3.51 2.19
C LYS A 224 -15.41 -2.85 3.56
N ARG A 225 -14.90 -1.62 3.60
CA ARG A 225 -14.65 -0.82 4.79
C ARG A 225 -15.76 0.22 4.94
N ILE A 226 -16.67 0.00 5.85
CA ILE A 226 -17.86 0.86 6.05
C ILE A 226 -17.52 1.89 7.13
N PRO A 227 -17.52 3.20 6.80
CA PRO A 227 -17.25 4.25 7.77
C PRO A 227 -18.16 4.18 9.00
N SER A 228 -17.67 4.66 10.15
CA SER A 228 -18.49 4.88 11.34
C SER A 228 -19.45 6.06 11.10
N LYS A 229 -20.43 6.22 12.01
CA LYS A 229 -21.38 7.34 11.91
C LYS A 229 -20.71 8.70 12.07
N ASP A 230 -19.60 8.75 12.79
CA ASP A 230 -18.91 9.98 13.18
C ASP A 230 -17.67 10.29 12.31
N ASP A 231 -17.33 9.41 11.37
CA ASP A 231 -16.19 9.60 10.48
C ASP A 231 -16.54 9.14 9.04
N PHE A 232 -16.26 9.98 8.06
CA PHE A 232 -16.50 9.66 6.64
C PHE A 232 -15.42 8.76 6.01
N ARG A 233 -14.33 8.48 6.73
CA ARG A 233 -13.19 7.70 6.21
C ARG A 233 -13.43 6.20 6.35
N GLY A 234 -13.16 5.45 5.27
CA GLY A 234 -13.26 3.99 5.24
C GLY A 234 -12.08 3.25 5.90
N ASN A 235 -11.10 3.95 6.49
CA ASN A 235 -9.92 3.31 7.06
C ASN A 235 -10.23 2.57 8.35
N LEU A 236 -9.83 1.29 8.44
CA LEU A 236 -10.07 0.44 9.63
C LEU A 236 -9.41 0.99 10.89
N VAL A 237 -8.24 1.63 10.77
CA VAL A 237 -7.56 2.31 11.88
C VAL A 237 -8.34 3.51 12.42
N ARG A 238 -9.37 3.97 11.71
CA ARG A 238 -10.30 5.04 12.13
C ARG A 238 -11.65 4.53 12.59
N GLY A 239 -11.77 3.22 12.85
CA GLY A 239 -12.97 2.62 13.39
C GLY A 239 -14.02 2.21 12.34
N ALA A 240 -13.66 2.17 11.05
CA ALA A 240 -14.52 1.60 10.02
C ALA A 240 -14.75 0.10 10.28
N ARG A 241 -15.93 -0.40 9.93
CA ARG A 241 -16.29 -1.80 10.05
C ARG A 241 -15.91 -2.57 8.79
N ALA A 242 -15.17 -3.67 8.96
CA ALA A 242 -14.84 -4.59 7.90
C ALA A 242 -16.01 -5.50 7.52
N LYS A 243 -16.23 -5.72 6.23
CA LYS A 243 -17.13 -6.75 5.70
C LYS A 243 -16.47 -7.36 4.46
N ILE A 244 -16.36 -8.69 4.43
CA ILE A 244 -15.81 -9.39 3.27
C ILE A 244 -16.95 -9.82 2.35
N ILE A 245 -16.84 -9.43 1.08
CA ILE A 245 -17.81 -9.73 0.02
C ILE A 245 -17.10 -10.25 -1.23
N GLY A 246 -17.83 -10.96 -2.10
CA GLY A 246 -17.31 -11.39 -3.40
C GLY A 246 -17.08 -10.19 -4.32
N ILE A 247 -16.10 -10.30 -5.21
CA ILE A 247 -15.84 -9.30 -6.24
C ILE A 247 -16.94 -9.36 -7.31
N GLY A 248 -17.53 -8.22 -7.66
CA GLY A 248 -18.58 -8.10 -8.67
C GLY A 248 -18.02 -7.82 -10.08
N ASN A 249 -18.91 -7.81 -11.07
CA ASN A 249 -18.53 -7.56 -12.47
C ASN A 249 -17.93 -6.16 -12.68
N GLU A 250 -18.46 -5.15 -12.00
CA GLU A 250 -17.95 -3.77 -12.14
C GLU A 250 -16.52 -3.64 -11.58
N GLU A 251 -16.26 -4.26 -10.44
CA GLU A 251 -14.92 -4.27 -9.86
C GLU A 251 -13.94 -5.06 -10.75
N ARG A 252 -14.35 -6.20 -11.32
CA ARG A 252 -13.54 -6.96 -12.28
C ARG A 252 -13.19 -6.13 -13.52
N ARG A 253 -14.16 -5.39 -14.07
CA ARG A 253 -13.91 -4.46 -15.20
C ARG A 253 -12.89 -3.37 -14.86
N LEU A 254 -12.93 -2.83 -13.64
CA LEU A 254 -11.91 -1.87 -13.21
C LEU A 254 -10.53 -2.53 -13.12
N CYS A 255 -10.45 -3.74 -12.56
CA CYS A 255 -9.20 -4.50 -12.49
C CYS A 255 -8.64 -4.81 -13.89
N GLU A 256 -9.47 -5.20 -14.84
CA GLU A 256 -9.08 -5.45 -16.24
C GLU A 256 -8.47 -4.19 -16.90
N LYS A 257 -9.05 -3.02 -16.63
CA LYS A 257 -8.53 -1.75 -17.18
C LYS A 257 -7.15 -1.37 -16.63
N ILE A 258 -6.88 -1.64 -15.36
CA ILE A 258 -5.59 -1.32 -14.76
C ILE A 258 -4.54 -2.41 -14.95
N ARG A 259 -4.95 -3.64 -15.27
CA ARG A 259 -4.07 -4.80 -15.41
C ARG A 259 -2.86 -4.57 -16.33
N PRO A 260 -3.00 -3.98 -17.55
CA PRO A 260 -1.85 -3.71 -18.41
C PRO A 260 -0.80 -2.81 -17.76
N HIS A 261 -1.24 -1.87 -16.92
CA HIS A 261 -0.35 -0.98 -16.17
C HIS A 261 0.36 -1.71 -15.02
N ILE A 262 -0.35 -2.59 -14.30
CA ILE A 262 0.23 -3.43 -13.25
C ILE A 262 1.34 -4.31 -13.84
N ILE A 263 1.08 -4.99 -14.96
CA ILE A 263 2.05 -5.85 -15.63
C ILE A 263 3.24 -5.03 -16.16
N LYS A 264 2.98 -3.89 -16.82
CA LYS A 264 4.03 -2.99 -17.33
C LYS A 264 5.01 -2.55 -16.23
N HIS A 265 4.50 -2.28 -15.05
CA HIS A 265 5.29 -1.85 -13.89
C HIS A 265 5.73 -3.02 -12.98
N GLN A 266 5.54 -4.26 -13.41
CA GLN A 266 5.92 -5.46 -12.65
C GLN A 266 5.42 -5.43 -11.19
N LEU A 267 4.22 -4.87 -10.97
CA LEU A 267 3.61 -4.77 -9.66
C LEU A 267 3.01 -6.13 -9.26
N MET A 268 3.72 -6.85 -8.42
CA MET A 268 3.30 -8.18 -7.98
C MET A 268 2.12 -8.13 -7.00
N PHE A 269 2.11 -7.17 -6.08
CA PHE A 269 1.08 -7.05 -5.05
C PHE A 269 0.53 -5.63 -4.97
N VAL A 270 -0.78 -5.49 -5.20
CA VAL A 270 -1.48 -4.19 -5.30
C VAL A 270 -2.79 -4.23 -4.52
N GLY A 271 -3.12 -3.13 -3.87
CA GLY A 271 -4.44 -2.87 -3.28
C GLY A 271 -5.17 -1.79 -4.07
N LEU A 272 -6.27 -2.14 -4.73
CA LEU A 272 -7.12 -1.18 -5.45
C LEU A 272 -8.26 -0.73 -4.55
N ASP A 273 -8.38 0.60 -4.34
CA ASP A 273 -9.48 1.19 -3.57
C ASP A 273 -10.55 1.75 -4.51
N VAL A 274 -11.82 1.38 -4.24
CA VAL A 274 -12.97 1.71 -5.08
C VAL A 274 -14.14 2.19 -4.22
N ILE A 275 -14.67 3.38 -4.53
CA ILE A 275 -15.91 3.91 -3.95
C ILE A 275 -16.96 4.01 -5.07
N GLY A 276 -18.14 3.39 -4.85
CA GLY A 276 -19.11 3.22 -5.94
C GLY A 276 -18.48 2.44 -7.10
N ASN A 277 -18.36 3.08 -8.26
CA ASN A 277 -17.73 2.52 -9.47
C ASN A 277 -16.44 3.28 -9.85
N PHE A 278 -15.84 3.99 -8.91
CA PHE A 278 -14.66 4.82 -9.17
C PHE A 278 -13.46 4.36 -8.37
N ILE A 279 -12.31 4.27 -9.05
CA ILE A 279 -11.00 4.08 -8.43
C ILE A 279 -10.62 5.34 -7.67
N THR A 280 -10.19 5.21 -6.44
CA THR A 280 -9.76 6.31 -5.58
C THR A 280 -8.29 6.27 -5.20
N GLU A 281 -7.68 5.07 -5.20
CA GLU A 281 -6.25 4.83 -4.95
C GLU A 281 -5.79 3.50 -5.56
N ILE A 282 -4.53 3.43 -5.96
CA ILE A 282 -3.83 2.20 -6.35
C ILE A 282 -2.64 2.02 -5.41
N ASN A 283 -2.83 1.25 -4.35
CA ASN A 283 -1.84 1.08 -3.28
C ASN A 283 -0.79 0.06 -3.70
N VAL A 284 0.48 0.48 -3.76
CA VAL A 284 1.61 -0.34 -4.24
C VAL A 284 2.73 -0.49 -3.22
N THR A 285 2.72 0.30 -2.15
CA THR A 285 3.74 0.29 -1.09
C THR A 285 3.54 -0.88 -0.13
N SER A 286 2.61 -0.73 0.82
CA SER A 286 2.30 -1.77 1.81
C SER A 286 0.79 -2.05 1.93
N PRO A 287 0.09 -2.44 0.82
CA PRO A 287 -1.34 -2.67 0.90
C PRO A 287 -1.68 -3.76 1.93
N THR A 288 -2.74 -3.50 2.70
CA THR A 288 -3.30 -4.38 3.73
C THR A 288 -4.64 -4.96 3.31
N GLY A 289 -5.15 -5.94 4.08
CA GLY A 289 -6.44 -6.59 3.83
C GLY A 289 -6.35 -8.11 3.69
N ILE A 290 -5.13 -8.68 3.67
CA ILE A 290 -4.94 -10.13 3.57
C ILE A 290 -5.61 -10.83 4.74
N ARG A 291 -5.27 -10.45 5.97
CA ARG A 291 -5.73 -11.15 7.19
C ARG A 291 -7.24 -11.08 7.38
N GLU A 292 -7.84 -9.94 7.08
CA GLU A 292 -9.29 -9.75 7.16
C GLU A 292 -10.03 -10.67 6.17
N ILE A 293 -9.50 -10.84 4.95
CA ILE A 293 -10.12 -11.69 3.94
C ILE A 293 -9.90 -13.17 4.29
N GLU A 294 -8.68 -13.57 4.64
CA GLU A 294 -8.35 -14.94 5.01
C GLU A 294 -9.14 -15.44 6.23
N SER A 295 -9.28 -14.60 7.27
CA SER A 295 -10.03 -14.95 8.47
C SER A 295 -11.53 -15.15 8.23
N ALA A 296 -12.09 -14.46 7.22
CA ALA A 296 -13.51 -14.52 6.89
C ALA A 296 -13.83 -15.55 5.79
N LYS A 297 -12.83 -15.97 5.03
CA LYS A 297 -12.95 -16.90 3.90
C LYS A 297 -11.87 -17.97 4.02
N ASN A 298 -12.21 -19.17 3.66
CA ASN A 298 -11.25 -20.28 3.68
C ASN A 298 -10.33 -20.24 2.44
N ILE A 299 -9.54 -19.15 2.34
CA ILE A 299 -8.53 -18.94 1.28
C ILE A 299 -7.21 -18.54 1.93
N ASN A 300 -6.10 -18.84 1.27
CA ASN A 300 -4.77 -18.40 1.67
C ASN A 300 -4.20 -17.51 0.56
N ILE A 301 -4.31 -16.18 0.76
CA ILE A 301 -3.87 -15.16 -0.21
C ILE A 301 -2.35 -15.11 -0.28
N THR A 302 -1.69 -15.25 0.85
CA THR A 302 -0.22 -15.28 0.89
C THR A 302 0.34 -16.48 0.14
N LYS A 303 -0.32 -17.64 0.21
CA LYS A 303 0.04 -18.80 -0.61
C LYS A 303 -0.06 -18.48 -2.10
N ILE A 304 -1.17 -17.87 -2.54
CA ILE A 304 -1.35 -17.46 -3.96
C ILE A 304 -0.23 -16.48 -4.38
N LEU A 305 0.12 -15.51 -3.52
CA LEU A 305 1.19 -14.56 -3.78
C LEU A 305 2.54 -15.25 -3.98
N PHE A 306 2.91 -16.16 -3.09
CA PHE A 306 4.18 -16.88 -3.18
C PHE A 306 4.21 -17.87 -4.35
N ASP A 307 3.10 -18.57 -4.63
CA ASP A 307 2.99 -19.44 -5.82
C ASP A 307 3.25 -18.65 -7.12
N GLU A 308 2.73 -17.41 -7.20
CA GLU A 308 2.93 -16.53 -8.36
C GLU A 308 4.37 -15.99 -8.42
N ILE A 309 4.98 -15.68 -7.28
CA ILE A 309 6.38 -15.25 -7.20
C ILE A 309 7.33 -16.37 -7.65
N GLU A 310 7.09 -17.61 -7.23
CA GLU A 310 7.92 -18.76 -7.55
C GLU A 310 7.77 -19.22 -9.00
N SER A 311 6.64 -18.93 -9.65
CA SER A 311 6.35 -19.32 -11.03
C SER A 311 6.78 -18.28 -12.09
N SER A 312 7.16 -17.05 -11.69
CA SER A 312 7.39 -15.91 -12.58
C SER A 312 8.87 -15.46 -12.75
#